data_d99e80918d0441032140c47a75f4bbf4
#
_entry.id   d99e80918d0441032140c47a75f4bbf4
#
_cell.length_a   1.000
_cell.length_b   1.000
_cell.length_c   1.000
_cell.angle_alpha   90.00
_cell.angle_beta   90.00
_cell.angle_gamma   90.00
#
_symmetry.space_group_name_H-M   'P 1'
#
loop_
_entity.id
_entity.type
_entity.pdbx_description
1 polymer ?
#
loop_
_entity_poly.entity_id
_entity_poly.type
_entity_poly.pdbx_seq_one_letter_code
_entity_poly.pdbx_strand_id
1 'polypeptide(L)'
;METKNKALYKPLPNNECIKLTIDKSKIQGLGLFTQLFVPKGVNFGISHYKIKDEIIRTPLGGFINHSDDPNCEKVKTHDANYSKYNLVSIKDITGGDELTVKYTFYNIKKGGEYE
;
A
#
# COMPACT_ATOMS: atom_id res chain seq x y z
N MET A 1 -0.65 20.68 -12.53
CA MET A 1 -0.56 20.33 -12.15
C MET A 1 -0.60 19.71 -11.50
N GLU A 2 -0.62 19.32 -11.20
CA GLU A 2 -0.57 18.79 -10.67
C GLU A 2 -0.59 18.42 -9.70
N THR A 3 -0.65 18.00 -9.36
CA THR A 3 -0.31 17.84 -8.30
C THR A 3 -1.13 17.42 -7.43
N LYS A 4 -2.17 17.37 -7.43
CA LYS A 4 -2.97 17.03 -6.65
C LYS A 4 -2.91 15.76 -6.18
N ASN A 5 -2.69 14.80 -6.73
CA ASN A 5 -2.65 13.55 -6.26
C ASN A 5 -1.50 13.22 -5.55
N LYS A 6 -0.71 14.15 -5.21
CA LYS A 6 0.43 13.88 -4.52
C LYS A 6 0.21 13.31 -3.23
N ALA A 7 -0.91 13.45 -2.64
CA ALA A 7 -1.17 12.87 -1.33
C ALA A 7 -1.11 11.37 -1.40
N LEU A 8 -1.47 10.80 -2.52
CA LEU A 8 -1.48 9.37 -2.67
C LEU A 8 -0.26 8.84 -3.36
N TYR A 9 0.39 9.67 -4.16
CA TYR A 9 1.50 9.20 -4.92
C TYR A 9 2.72 9.98 -4.58
N LYS A 10 3.83 9.31 -4.46
CA LYS A 10 5.08 9.98 -4.22
C LYS A 10 5.94 9.85 -5.42
N PRO A 11 6.72 10.83 -5.74
CA PRO A 11 7.65 10.71 -6.86
C PRO A 11 8.69 9.67 -6.55
N LEU A 12 9.16 9.00 -7.55
CA LEU A 12 10.25 8.08 -7.37
C LEU A 12 11.53 8.87 -7.14
N PRO A 13 12.54 8.24 -6.60
CA PRO A 13 13.75 8.96 -6.25
C PRO A 13 14.39 9.72 -7.36
N ASN A 14 14.22 9.38 -8.60
CA ASN A 14 14.83 10.10 -9.65
C ASN A 14 13.84 10.93 -10.38
N ASN A 15 12.88 11.41 -9.69
CA ASN A 15 11.86 12.27 -10.22
C ASN A 15 10.88 11.61 -11.14
N GLU A 16 10.82 10.34 -11.14
CA GLU A 16 9.80 9.67 -11.88
C GLU A 16 8.56 9.60 -11.03
N CYS A 17 7.44 9.46 -11.63
CA CYS A 17 6.18 9.39 -10.91
C CYS A 17 5.71 7.98 -10.80
N ILE A 18 5.06 7.70 -9.68
CA ILE A 18 4.40 6.44 -9.51
C ILE A 18 3.05 6.56 -10.19
N LYS A 19 2.69 5.59 -11.01
CA LYS A 19 1.42 5.63 -11.68
C LYS A 19 0.63 4.40 -11.34
N LEU A 20 -0.43 4.59 -10.59
CA LEU A 20 -1.26 3.48 -10.12
C LEU A 20 -2.64 3.53 -10.74
N THR A 21 -3.26 2.39 -10.85
CA THR A 21 -4.61 2.32 -11.38
C THR A 21 -5.34 1.20 -10.67
N ILE A 22 -6.66 1.20 -10.75
CA ILE A 22 -7.49 0.16 -10.19
C ILE A 22 -8.11 -0.60 -11.33
N ASP A 23 -8.04 -1.91 -11.29
CA ASP A 23 -8.55 -2.73 -12.37
C ASP A 23 -8.97 -4.07 -11.78
N LYS A 24 -9.53 -4.92 -12.60
CA LYS A 24 -9.96 -6.22 -12.15
C LYS A 24 -8.77 -7.03 -11.72
N SER A 25 -8.88 -7.67 -10.58
CA SER A 25 -7.81 -8.46 -10.01
C SER A 25 -8.01 -9.93 -10.30
N LYS A 26 -6.93 -10.66 -10.49
CA LYS A 26 -7.04 -12.10 -10.61
C LYS A 26 -7.17 -12.73 -9.26
N ILE A 27 -6.96 -11.98 -8.20
CA ILE A 27 -7.06 -12.48 -6.84
C ILE A 27 -8.48 -12.35 -6.36
N GLN A 28 -9.00 -11.16 -6.40
CA GLN A 28 -10.34 -10.93 -5.94
C GLN A 28 -10.80 -9.54 -6.34
N GLY A 29 -11.98 -9.44 -6.91
CA GLY A 29 -12.61 -8.16 -7.21
C GLY A 29 -11.73 -7.19 -7.95
N LEU A 30 -11.53 -6.03 -7.36
CA LEU A 30 -10.68 -5.01 -7.93
C LEU A 30 -9.35 -5.01 -7.20
N GLY A 31 -8.31 -4.60 -7.87
CA GLY A 31 -7.00 -4.54 -7.30
C GLY A 31 -6.28 -3.26 -7.68
N LEU A 32 -5.14 -3.04 -7.07
CA LEU A 32 -4.33 -1.87 -7.30
C LEU A 32 -3.14 -2.30 -8.15
N PHE A 33 -2.93 -1.66 -9.27
CA PHE A 33 -1.88 -2.05 -10.20
C PHE A 33 -0.95 -0.89 -10.46
N THR A 34 0.30 -1.19 -10.71
CA THR A 34 1.21 -0.15 -11.14
C THR A 34 1.28 -0.15 -12.66
N GLN A 35 1.28 1.01 -13.26
CA GLN A 35 1.37 1.11 -14.71
C GLN A 35 2.82 1.24 -15.16
N LEU A 36 3.72 1.56 -14.25
CA LEU A 36 5.12 1.73 -14.57
C LEU A 36 5.96 0.81 -13.70
N PHE A 37 7.17 0.53 -14.13
CA PHE A 37 8.09 -0.24 -13.32
C PHE A 37 8.36 0.50 -12.01
N VAL A 38 8.41 -0.25 -10.93
CA VAL A 38 8.68 0.32 -9.61
C VAL A 38 9.80 -0.49 -8.99
N PRO A 39 10.91 0.13 -8.65
CA PRO A 39 11.98 -0.61 -8.01
C PRO A 39 11.67 -0.93 -6.57
N LYS A 40 12.42 -1.85 -6.00
CA LYS A 40 12.29 -2.20 -4.61
C LYS A 40 12.55 -0.97 -3.76
N GLY A 41 11.83 -0.83 -2.68
CA GLY A 41 12.11 0.24 -1.70
C GLY A 41 11.33 1.52 -1.91
N VAL A 42 10.37 1.55 -2.80
CA VAL A 42 9.60 2.75 -3.05
C VAL A 42 8.44 2.83 -2.09
N ASN A 43 8.29 3.98 -1.46
CA ASN A 43 7.18 4.24 -0.55
C ASN A 43 6.05 4.85 -1.34
N PHE A 44 4.93 4.13 -1.44
CA PHE A 44 3.79 4.60 -2.20
C PHE A 44 2.92 5.58 -1.41
N GLY A 45 3.12 5.66 -0.13
CA GLY A 45 2.32 6.54 0.71
C GLY A 45 1.59 5.75 1.78
N ILE A 46 0.69 6.40 2.47
CA ILE A 46 0.00 5.80 3.60
C ILE A 46 -1.17 4.98 3.14
N SER A 47 -1.18 3.71 3.53
CA SER A 47 -2.29 2.83 3.20
C SER A 47 -3.32 2.79 4.31
N HIS A 48 -2.87 2.91 5.55
CA HIS A 48 -3.77 2.79 6.69
C HIS A 48 -3.29 3.66 7.84
N TYR A 49 -4.23 4.08 8.67
CA TYR A 49 -3.92 4.73 9.93
C TYR A 49 -4.47 3.85 11.03
N LYS A 50 -3.84 3.81 12.16
CA LYS A 50 -4.39 3.18 13.33
C LYS A 50 -4.53 4.26 14.38
N ILE A 51 -5.76 4.60 14.74
CA ILE A 51 -6.03 5.63 15.71
C ILE A 51 -6.80 4.96 16.82
N LYS A 52 -6.21 4.88 17.97
CA LYS A 52 -6.76 4.15 19.09
C LYS A 52 -6.92 2.70 18.63
N ASP A 53 -8.11 2.18 18.62
CA ASP A 53 -8.29 0.80 18.23
C ASP A 53 -8.85 0.66 16.84
N GLU A 54 -8.91 1.73 16.08
CA GLU A 54 -9.51 1.66 14.77
C GLU A 54 -8.51 1.71 13.66
N ILE A 55 -8.72 0.90 12.64
CA ILE A 55 -7.89 0.92 11.45
C ILE A 55 -8.68 1.63 10.37
N ILE A 56 -8.11 2.69 9.83
CA ILE A 56 -8.76 3.49 8.81
C ILE A 56 -7.98 3.36 7.53
N ARG A 57 -8.63 2.95 6.46
CA ARG A 57 -7.97 2.78 5.18
C ARG A 57 -8.00 4.06 4.38
N THR A 58 -6.92 4.34 3.70
CA THR A 58 -6.91 5.41 2.71
C THR A 58 -7.32 4.78 1.38
N PRO A 59 -7.52 5.57 0.35
CA PRO A 59 -7.81 4.99 -0.96
C PRO A 59 -6.70 4.05 -1.42
N LEU A 60 -5.46 4.33 -1.06
CA LEU A 60 -4.35 3.48 -1.43
C LEU A 60 -4.50 2.10 -0.80
N GLY A 61 -4.96 2.03 0.43
CA GLY A 61 -5.10 0.76 1.12
C GLY A 61 -6.40 0.05 0.83
N GLY A 62 -7.33 0.74 0.19
CA GLY A 62 -8.67 0.18 0.01
C GLY A 62 -8.75 -0.90 -1.05
N PHE A 63 -7.81 -0.92 -1.99
CA PHE A 63 -7.89 -1.86 -3.10
C PHE A 63 -6.71 -2.80 -3.17
N ILE A 64 -5.90 -2.89 -2.12
CA ILE A 64 -4.76 -3.76 -2.17
C ILE A 64 -5.16 -5.16 -1.72
N ASN A 65 -4.81 -6.15 -2.47
CA ASN A 65 -5.20 -7.52 -2.18
C ASN A 65 -4.10 -8.30 -1.49
N HIS A 66 -4.46 -9.42 -0.91
CA HIS A 66 -3.55 -10.27 -0.17
C HIS A 66 -2.81 -11.23 -1.09
N SER A 67 -1.56 -11.49 -0.80
CA SER A 67 -0.82 -12.56 -1.42
C SER A 67 0.13 -13.14 -0.38
N ASP A 68 0.36 -14.44 -0.45
CA ASP A 68 1.34 -15.04 0.42
C ASP A 68 2.75 -14.79 -0.10
N ASP A 69 2.87 -14.33 -1.33
CA ASP A 69 4.15 -13.96 -1.90
C ASP A 69 4.02 -12.53 -2.40
N PRO A 70 3.90 -11.58 -1.50
CA PRO A 70 3.57 -10.21 -1.88
C PRO A 70 4.74 -9.45 -2.45
N ASN A 71 4.45 -8.38 -3.17
CA ASN A 71 5.50 -7.49 -3.68
C ASN A 71 5.59 -6.20 -2.87
N CYS A 72 4.75 -6.04 -1.87
CA CYS A 72 4.79 -4.86 -1.02
C CYS A 72 4.61 -5.26 0.43
N GLU A 73 4.93 -4.36 1.31
CA GLU A 73 4.65 -4.57 2.74
C GLU A 73 4.17 -3.27 3.34
N LYS A 74 3.50 -3.36 4.47
CA LYS A 74 3.05 -2.19 5.20
C LYS A 74 4.03 -1.94 6.31
N VAL A 75 4.64 -0.77 6.30
CA VAL A 75 5.64 -0.40 7.30
C VAL A 75 5.02 0.56 8.28
N LYS A 76 5.00 0.18 9.53
CA LYS A 76 4.37 0.96 10.57
C LYS A 76 5.31 2.02 11.12
N THR A 77 4.82 3.24 11.26
CA THR A 77 5.55 4.28 11.96
C THR A 77 4.60 4.90 12.96
N HIS A 78 5.16 5.46 14.02
CA HIS A 78 4.35 6.03 15.07
C HIS A 78 4.47 7.55 15.10
N ASP A 79 3.35 8.18 15.36
CA ASP A 79 3.35 9.58 15.65
C ASP A 79 2.82 9.71 17.06
N ALA A 80 2.68 10.92 17.56
CA ALA A 80 2.32 11.13 18.95
C ALA A 80 1.02 10.45 19.34
N ASN A 81 0.02 10.50 18.48
CA ASN A 81 -1.28 10.00 18.86
C ASN A 81 -1.80 8.87 18.00
N TYR A 82 -1.04 8.44 17.04
CA TYR A 82 -1.55 7.42 16.15
C TYR A 82 -0.38 6.74 15.43
N SER A 83 -0.68 5.67 14.75
CA SER A 83 0.30 5.00 13.90
C SER A 83 -0.14 5.11 12.47
N LYS A 84 0.80 5.04 11.56
CA LYS A 84 0.46 5.00 10.16
C LYS A 84 1.23 3.87 9.52
N TYR A 85 0.65 3.33 8.48
CA TYR A 85 1.26 2.24 7.75
C TYR A 85 1.51 2.71 6.33
N ASN A 86 2.76 2.70 5.92
CA ASN A 86 3.13 3.11 4.58
C ASN A 86 3.29 1.86 3.74
N LEU A 87 2.86 1.95 2.49
CA LEU A 87 2.97 0.84 1.57
C LEU A 87 4.30 0.97 0.86
N VAL A 88 5.14 -0.03 0.96
CA VAL A 88 6.50 0.03 0.43
C VAL A 88 6.76 -1.21 -0.41
N SER A 89 7.37 -1.05 -1.57
CA SER A 89 7.69 -2.18 -2.42
C SER A 89 8.85 -2.97 -1.81
N ILE A 90 8.75 -4.29 -1.81
CA ILE A 90 9.81 -5.13 -1.25
C ILE A 90 10.54 -5.91 -2.33
N LYS A 91 10.19 -5.69 -3.58
CA LYS A 91 10.92 -6.23 -4.70
C LYS A 91 10.61 -5.34 -5.89
N ASP A 92 11.33 -5.51 -6.97
CA ASP A 92 11.07 -4.77 -8.18
C ASP A 92 9.72 -5.22 -8.72
N ILE A 93 8.92 -4.28 -9.19
CA ILE A 93 7.58 -4.57 -9.68
C ILE A 93 7.49 -4.08 -11.11
N THR A 94 7.07 -4.98 -11.99
CA THR A 94 6.95 -4.66 -13.40
C THR A 94 5.67 -3.89 -13.67
N GLY A 95 5.71 -2.99 -14.61
CA GLY A 95 4.49 -2.27 -14.99
C GLY A 95 3.43 -3.26 -15.42
N GLY A 96 2.24 -3.06 -14.95
CA GLY A 96 1.13 -3.96 -15.22
C GLY A 96 0.85 -4.95 -14.10
N ASP A 97 1.77 -5.08 -13.14
CA ASP A 97 1.56 -6.04 -12.05
C ASP A 97 0.69 -5.46 -10.95
N GLU A 98 -0.03 -6.35 -10.31
CA GLU A 98 -0.86 -5.96 -9.19
C GLU A 98 -0.01 -5.82 -7.94
N LEU A 99 -0.26 -4.80 -7.14
CA LEU A 99 0.42 -4.61 -5.88
C LEU A 99 -0.30 -5.44 -4.83
N THR A 100 0.47 -6.19 -4.06
CA THR A 100 -0.10 -7.08 -3.06
C THR A 100 0.67 -6.97 -1.76
N VAL A 101 0.01 -7.31 -0.68
CA VAL A 101 0.64 -7.36 0.64
C VAL A 101 0.16 -8.62 1.30
N LYS A 102 0.84 -9.03 2.36
CA LYS A 102 0.33 -10.12 3.15
C LYS A 102 -0.52 -9.47 4.22
N TYR A 103 -1.78 -9.84 4.29
CA TYR A 103 -2.69 -9.24 5.24
C TYR A 103 -2.28 -9.61 6.65
N THR A 104 -2.06 -8.62 7.45
CA THR A 104 -1.74 -8.88 8.84
C THR A 104 -2.81 -8.29 9.73
N PHE A 105 -3.45 -7.20 9.31
CA PHE A 105 -4.50 -6.63 10.12
C PHE A 105 -5.64 -7.59 10.30
N TYR A 106 -5.89 -8.40 9.31
CA TYR A 106 -7.06 -9.25 9.33
C TYR A 106 -6.75 -10.66 9.80
N ASN A 107 -5.52 -10.91 10.15
CA ASN A 107 -5.16 -12.13 10.67
C ASN A 107 -5.11 -12.14 12.08
N ILE A 108 -5.52 -11.24 12.67
CA ILE A 108 -5.31 -11.17 13.98
C ILE A 108 -6.22 -11.75 14.64
N LYS A 109 -6.24 -12.13 15.26
CA LYS A 109 -6.95 -12.65 15.84
C LYS A 109 -7.47 -12.28 16.75
N LYS A 110 -8.05 -12.52 17.17
CA LYS A 110 -8.67 -12.27 18.06
C LYS A 110 -8.00 -11.98 19.12
N GLY A 111 -7.66 -11.90 19.75
CA GLY A 111 -6.97 -11.46 20.75
C GLY A 111 -6.67 -10.11 20.53
N GLY A 112 -6.93 -9.67 19.50
CA GLY A 112 -6.74 -8.37 19.29
C GLY A 112 -5.45 -7.92 18.96
N GLU A 113 -4.64 -8.60 18.60
CA GLU A 113 -3.42 -8.21 18.34
C GLU A 113 -3.20 -8.04 16.98
N TYR A 114 -3.06 -7.13 16.41
CA TYR A 114 -2.84 -6.87 15.15
C TYR A 114 -1.61 -6.44 14.92
N GLU A 115 -1.03 -6.66 14.01
CA GLU A 115 0.09 -6.21 13.76
C GLU A 115 0.16 -5.72 12.94
#